data_0297e58103e3b3404a13e80b6febe23a
#
_entry.id   0297e58103e3b3404a13e80b6febe23a
#
_cell.length_a   1.000
_cell.length_b   1.000
_cell.length_c   1.000
_cell.angle_alpha   90.00
_cell.angle_beta   90.00
_cell.angle_gamma   90.00
#
_symmetry.space_group_name_H-M   'P 1'
#
loop_
_entity.id
_entity.type
_entity.pdbx_description
1 polymer ?
#
loop_
_entity_poly.entity_id
_entity_poly.type
_entity_poly.pdbx_seq_one_letter_code
_entity_poly.pdbx_strand_id
1 'polypeptide(L)'
;LLSHAQPDLAYPGLRTLYYGGGPMYVSDTLRAIACFGPRLYQLYGQGESPMTITGLSKADHRADEQGLDHDRLQSCGAPRSGVEVRIVNENGQVLPAGELGEVITRSDAVMSGYWNNPTATTNALRDGWLWTGDIGFLDARGYLSLRDRSKDMIISGGSNIYPREIEEVLLLHPSVLECSVVGRS
;
A
#
# COMPACT_ATOMS: atom_id res chain seq x y z
N LEU A 1 -12.60 -14.60 -0.59
CA LEU A 1 -13.23 -14.57 0.73
C LEU A 1 -14.56 -13.80 0.70
N LEU A 2 -14.58 -12.57 0.16
CA LEU A 2 -15.80 -11.74 0.10
C LEU A 2 -16.92 -12.37 -0.74
N SER A 3 -16.60 -13.09 -1.80
CA SER A 3 -17.58 -13.77 -2.65
C SER A 3 -18.35 -14.88 -1.93
N HIS A 4 -17.84 -15.37 -0.80
CA HIS A 4 -18.43 -16.42 0.02
C HIS A 4 -18.84 -15.93 1.41
N ALA A 5 -18.58 -14.67 1.73
CA ALA A 5 -18.97 -14.08 3.01
C ALA A 5 -20.49 -13.87 3.05
N GLN A 6 -21.08 -14.22 4.18
CA GLN A 6 -22.51 -13.97 4.44
C GLN A 6 -22.61 -12.80 5.42
N PRO A 7 -23.12 -11.63 4.98
CA PRO A 7 -23.19 -10.44 5.83
C PRO A 7 -23.98 -10.66 7.13
N ASP A 8 -25.02 -11.49 7.06
CA ASP A 8 -25.89 -11.79 8.21
C ASP A 8 -25.34 -12.85 9.17
N LEU A 9 -24.20 -13.46 8.81
CA LEU A 9 -23.56 -14.47 9.65
C LEU A 9 -22.64 -13.80 10.67
N ALA A 10 -22.92 -14.02 11.95
CA ALA A 10 -22.01 -13.60 13.00
C ALA A 10 -20.73 -14.48 12.98
N TYR A 11 -19.57 -13.82 13.06
CA TYR A 11 -18.26 -14.49 13.16
C TYR A 11 -17.66 -14.27 14.55
N PRO A 12 -18.22 -14.85 15.64
CA PRO A 12 -17.85 -14.50 17.01
C PRO A 12 -16.38 -14.83 17.37
N GLY A 13 -15.82 -15.85 16.72
CA GLY A 13 -14.41 -16.23 16.91
C GLY A 13 -13.40 -15.40 16.11
N LEU A 14 -13.84 -14.64 15.12
CA LEU A 14 -12.96 -13.84 14.29
C LEU A 14 -12.51 -12.57 15.05
N ARG A 15 -11.23 -12.49 15.38
CA ARG A 15 -10.64 -11.35 16.11
C ARG A 15 -10.00 -10.35 15.18
N THR A 16 -9.27 -10.81 14.18
CA THR A 16 -8.53 -9.96 13.23
C THR A 16 -8.45 -10.66 11.89
N LEU A 17 -8.69 -9.91 10.84
CA LEU A 17 -8.49 -10.31 9.47
C LEU A 17 -7.34 -9.44 8.91
N TYR A 18 -6.19 -10.06 8.67
CA TYR A 18 -5.06 -9.40 8.05
C TYR A 18 -5.20 -9.42 6.54
N TYR A 19 -4.84 -8.31 5.89
CA TYR A 19 -4.75 -8.23 4.45
C TYR A 19 -3.53 -7.39 4.03
N GLY A 20 -3.00 -7.68 2.85
CA GLY A 20 -1.81 -7.03 2.29
C GLY A 20 -1.16 -7.89 1.23
N GLY A 21 0.00 -7.46 0.74
CA GLY A 21 0.74 -8.14 -0.32
C GLY A 21 0.24 -7.84 -1.74
N GLY A 22 -0.84 -7.10 -1.88
CA GLY A 22 -1.41 -6.60 -3.12
C GLY A 22 -2.37 -5.45 -2.86
N PRO A 23 -2.83 -4.77 -3.92
CA PRO A 23 -3.82 -3.71 -3.81
C PRO A 23 -5.12 -4.20 -3.18
N MET A 24 -5.71 -3.38 -2.33
CA MET A 24 -7.06 -3.56 -1.80
C MET A 24 -7.83 -2.28 -2.07
N TYR A 25 -8.86 -2.38 -2.89
CA TYR A 25 -9.66 -1.22 -3.26
C TYR A 25 -10.62 -0.82 -2.15
N VAL A 26 -10.92 0.48 -2.04
CA VAL A 26 -11.82 1.01 -1.00
C VAL A 26 -13.18 0.31 -1.03
N SER A 27 -13.74 0.05 -2.21
CA SER A 27 -15.00 -0.68 -2.37
C SER A 27 -14.98 -2.05 -1.71
N ASP A 28 -13.89 -2.80 -1.85
CA ASP A 28 -13.74 -4.12 -1.23
C ASP A 28 -13.48 -4.01 0.28
N THR A 29 -12.74 -2.99 0.71
CA THR A 29 -12.55 -2.69 2.13
C THR A 29 -13.90 -2.40 2.81
N LEU A 30 -14.75 -1.57 2.18
CA LEU A 30 -16.10 -1.25 2.69
C LEU A 30 -16.99 -2.50 2.76
N ARG A 31 -16.95 -3.35 1.72
CA ARG A 31 -17.68 -4.65 1.73
C ARG A 31 -17.16 -5.56 2.84
N ALA A 32 -15.84 -5.61 3.05
CA ALA A 32 -15.24 -6.40 4.12
C ALA A 32 -15.64 -5.89 5.51
N ILE A 33 -15.68 -4.57 5.71
CA ILE A 33 -16.16 -3.96 6.95
C ILE A 33 -17.64 -4.29 7.19
N ALA A 34 -18.47 -4.23 6.15
CA ALA A 34 -19.89 -4.58 6.25
C ALA A 34 -20.08 -6.07 6.64
N CYS A 35 -19.26 -6.99 6.09
CA CYS A 35 -19.36 -8.41 6.39
C CYS A 35 -18.75 -8.80 7.75
N PHE A 36 -17.61 -8.25 8.10
CA PHE A 36 -16.79 -8.72 9.23
C PHE A 36 -16.69 -7.70 10.38
N GLY A 37 -17.26 -6.52 10.21
CA GLY A 37 -17.07 -5.40 11.13
C GLY A 37 -15.64 -4.85 11.08
N PRO A 38 -15.27 -3.92 11.99
CA PRO A 38 -13.96 -3.27 12.00
C PRO A 38 -12.88 -4.21 12.59
N ARG A 39 -12.70 -5.37 11.98
CA ARG A 39 -11.72 -6.39 12.39
C ARG A 39 -10.53 -6.48 11.45
N LEU A 40 -10.50 -5.63 10.41
CA LEU A 40 -9.48 -5.62 9.39
C LEU A 40 -8.21 -4.95 9.91
N TYR A 41 -7.07 -5.45 9.46
CA TYR A 41 -5.75 -4.85 9.69
C TYR A 41 -4.93 -5.00 8.42
N GLN A 42 -4.58 -3.89 7.78
CA GLN A 42 -3.71 -3.90 6.62
C GLN A 42 -2.24 -3.93 7.03
N LEU A 43 -1.44 -4.62 6.24
CA LEU A 43 0.01 -4.68 6.36
C LEU A 43 0.65 -4.39 5.01
N TYR A 44 1.60 -3.47 4.99
CA TYR A 44 2.46 -3.23 3.84
C TYR A 44 3.90 -3.62 4.16
N GLY A 45 4.52 -4.23 3.19
CA GLY A 45 5.92 -4.62 3.19
C GLY A 45 6.26 -5.42 1.95
N GLN A 46 7.51 -5.79 1.84
CA GLN A 46 8.10 -6.55 0.72
C GLN A 46 8.87 -7.74 1.29
N GLY A 47 9.46 -8.59 0.45
CA GLY A 47 10.36 -9.65 0.89
C GLY A 47 11.57 -9.13 1.67
N GLU A 48 12.02 -7.92 1.34
CA GLU A 48 13.13 -7.19 1.95
C GLU A 48 12.79 -6.59 3.33
N SER A 49 11.52 -6.40 3.63
CA SER A 49 10.98 -5.92 4.92
C SER A 49 9.55 -6.47 5.10
N PRO A 50 9.42 -7.76 5.50
CA PRO A 50 8.17 -8.53 5.37
C PRO A 50 7.05 -7.98 6.25
N MET A 51 6.01 -7.38 5.65
CA MET A 51 4.80 -6.89 6.33
C MET A 51 5.08 -5.93 7.50
N THR A 52 6.23 -5.25 7.48
CA THR A 52 6.69 -4.46 8.63
C THR A 52 6.77 -2.96 8.38
N ILE A 53 6.60 -2.50 7.15
CA ILE A 53 6.81 -1.08 6.80
C ILE A 53 5.70 -0.21 7.39
N THR A 54 4.45 -0.40 6.95
CA THR A 54 3.30 0.33 7.50
C THR A 54 2.16 -0.60 7.89
N GLY A 55 1.19 -0.07 8.60
CA GLY A 55 -0.03 -0.78 8.94
C GLY A 55 -1.21 0.16 9.12
N LEU A 56 -2.37 -0.26 8.61
CA LEU A 56 -3.65 0.39 8.85
C LEU A 56 -4.39 -0.43 9.90
N SER A 57 -4.58 0.16 11.08
CA SER A 57 -5.07 -0.56 12.27
C SER A 57 -6.58 -0.84 12.19
N LYS A 58 -7.07 -1.69 13.11
CA LYS A 58 -8.51 -1.91 13.28
C LYS A 58 -9.27 -0.63 13.67
N ALA A 59 -8.60 0.30 14.35
CA ALA A 59 -9.20 1.59 14.69
C ALA A 59 -9.41 2.44 13.43
N ASP A 60 -8.49 2.35 12.47
CA ASP A 60 -8.57 3.10 11.22
C ASP A 60 -9.71 2.60 10.29
N HIS A 61 -10.20 1.38 10.52
CA HIS A 61 -11.34 0.80 9.80
C HIS A 61 -12.69 1.06 10.50
N ARG A 62 -12.74 1.94 11.51
CA ARG A 62 -13.96 2.32 12.20
C ARG A 62 -14.45 3.65 11.69
N ALA A 63 -15.78 3.76 11.59
CA ALA A 63 -16.44 5.04 11.42
C ALA A 63 -16.27 5.89 12.69
N ASP A 64 -16.08 7.17 12.50
CA ASP A 64 -16.19 8.19 13.52
C ASP A 64 -17.51 8.99 13.34
N GLU A 65 -17.62 10.17 13.96
CA GLU A 65 -18.81 11.02 13.84
C GLU A 65 -19.07 11.52 12.41
N GLN A 66 -18.04 11.58 11.57
CA GLN A 66 -18.08 11.97 10.16
C GLN A 66 -18.29 10.77 9.21
N GLY A 67 -18.26 9.54 9.74
CA GLY A 67 -18.33 8.30 8.98
C GLY A 67 -16.99 7.62 8.78
N LEU A 68 -16.87 6.81 7.72
CA LEU A 68 -15.60 6.18 7.35
C LEU A 68 -14.72 7.16 6.57
N ASP A 69 -13.46 7.29 6.99
CA ASP A 69 -12.45 8.10 6.30
C ASP A 69 -11.92 7.31 5.07
N HIS A 70 -12.48 7.60 3.91
CA HIS A 70 -12.16 6.91 2.66
C HIS A 70 -10.70 7.15 2.23
N ASP A 71 -10.15 8.35 2.44
CA ASP A 71 -8.77 8.65 2.10
C ASP A 71 -7.81 7.79 2.94
N ARG A 72 -8.12 7.64 4.23
CA ARG A 72 -7.36 6.75 5.11
C ARG A 72 -7.50 5.28 4.70
N LEU A 73 -8.69 4.83 4.32
CA LEU A 73 -8.91 3.46 3.84
C LEU A 73 -8.20 3.16 2.51
N GLN A 74 -7.91 4.18 1.70
CA GLN A 74 -7.13 4.07 0.48
C GLN A 74 -5.63 3.95 0.74
N SER A 75 -5.17 4.37 1.93
CA SER A 75 -3.77 4.29 2.33
C SER A 75 -3.38 2.87 2.74
N CYS A 76 -2.09 2.57 2.78
CA CYS A 76 -1.55 1.37 3.41
C CYS A 76 -1.10 1.62 4.86
N GLY A 77 -1.60 2.69 5.48
CA GLY A 77 -1.43 2.99 6.89
C GLY A 77 -0.20 3.82 7.22
N ALA A 78 0.05 3.97 8.51
CA ALA A 78 1.19 4.71 9.06
C ALA A 78 2.40 3.80 9.34
N PRO A 79 3.62 4.35 9.39
CA PRO A 79 4.82 3.60 9.77
C PRO A 79 4.63 2.87 11.09
N ARG A 80 5.10 1.63 11.17
CA ARG A 80 5.03 0.84 12.40
C ARG A 80 6.08 1.31 13.42
N SER A 81 5.90 0.93 14.67
CA SER A 81 6.85 1.27 15.74
C SER A 81 8.27 0.81 15.38
N GLY A 82 9.23 1.71 15.46
CA GLY A 82 10.63 1.46 15.12
C GLY A 82 10.92 1.45 13.61
N VAL A 83 9.97 1.89 12.78
CA VAL A 83 10.14 2.00 11.34
C VAL A 83 10.12 3.47 10.92
N GLU A 84 11.12 3.86 10.13
CA GLU A 84 11.13 5.14 9.44
C GLU A 84 10.72 4.96 7.99
N VAL A 85 9.85 5.83 7.51
CA VAL A 85 9.43 5.89 6.09
C VAL A 85 9.63 7.29 5.59
N ARG A 86 10.19 7.44 4.40
CA ARG A 86 10.35 8.72 3.69
C ARG A 86 9.95 8.55 2.25
N ILE A 87 9.56 9.67 1.66
CA ILE A 87 9.35 9.78 0.22
C ILE A 87 10.49 10.62 -0.34
N VAL A 88 11.14 10.13 -1.39
CA VAL A 88 12.31 10.80 -1.97
C VAL A 88 12.17 10.94 -3.49
N ASN A 89 12.81 11.97 -4.03
CA ASN A 89 12.99 12.11 -5.47
C ASN A 89 14.15 11.23 -5.99
N GLU A 90 14.39 11.27 -7.28
CA GLU A 90 15.47 10.51 -7.96
C GLU A 90 16.87 10.81 -7.42
N ASN A 91 17.07 11.99 -6.83
CA ASN A 91 18.33 12.42 -6.22
C ASN A 91 18.44 12.02 -4.74
N GLY A 92 17.45 11.29 -4.18
CA GLY A 92 17.41 10.92 -2.77
C GLY A 92 17.02 12.04 -1.81
N GLN A 93 16.55 13.18 -2.32
CA GLN A 93 16.09 14.28 -1.49
C GLN A 93 14.67 14.02 -0.99
N VAL A 94 14.45 14.21 0.32
CA VAL A 94 13.15 14.01 0.96
C VAL A 94 12.14 15.02 0.44
N LEU A 95 10.98 14.52 0.06
CA LEU A 95 9.85 15.30 -0.43
C LEU A 95 8.89 15.66 0.71
N PRO A 96 8.22 16.81 0.63
CA PRO A 96 7.17 17.19 1.58
C PRO A 96 5.93 16.29 1.47
N ALA A 97 5.05 16.37 2.48
CA ALA A 97 3.80 15.63 2.49
C ALA A 97 2.93 15.96 1.27
N GLY A 98 2.34 14.92 0.68
CA GLY A 98 1.50 14.99 -0.51
C GLY A 98 2.26 14.91 -1.84
N GLU A 99 3.58 15.02 -1.84
CA GLU A 99 4.36 14.88 -3.08
C GLU A 99 4.71 13.41 -3.36
N LEU A 100 4.61 13.04 -4.63
CA LEU A 100 4.91 11.70 -5.13
C LEU A 100 6.41 11.49 -5.29
N GLY A 101 6.90 10.36 -4.82
CA GLY A 101 8.28 9.92 -5.00
C GLY A 101 8.46 8.46 -4.61
N GLU A 102 9.70 7.99 -4.61
CA GLU A 102 10.02 6.63 -4.19
C GLU A 102 9.93 6.49 -2.67
N VAL A 103 9.27 5.43 -2.23
CA VAL A 103 9.19 5.07 -0.81
C VAL A 103 10.51 4.44 -0.39
N ILE A 104 11.17 5.02 0.63
CA ILE A 104 12.31 4.40 1.29
C ILE A 104 12.00 4.13 2.76
N THR A 105 12.55 3.04 3.29
CA THR A 105 12.31 2.65 4.68
C THR A 105 13.59 2.23 5.39
N ARG A 106 13.62 2.41 6.71
CA ARG A 106 14.69 1.98 7.59
C ARG A 106 14.13 1.40 8.87
N SER A 107 14.57 0.20 9.24
CA SER A 107 14.26 -0.46 10.52
C SER A 107 15.14 -1.70 10.72
N ASP A 108 15.12 -2.27 11.91
CA ASP A 108 15.79 -3.54 12.22
C ASP A 108 15.15 -4.75 11.51
N ALA A 109 13.96 -4.58 10.90
CA ALA A 109 13.27 -5.62 10.15
C ALA A 109 13.64 -5.65 8.66
N VAL A 110 14.48 -4.71 8.20
CA VAL A 110 15.00 -4.73 6.82
C VAL A 110 16.07 -5.81 6.69
N MET A 111 16.02 -6.55 5.58
CA MET A 111 17.00 -7.58 5.26
C MET A 111 18.44 -7.06 5.33
N SER A 112 19.39 -7.94 5.62
CA SER A 112 20.83 -7.63 5.53
C SER A 112 21.36 -7.66 4.09
N GLY A 113 20.62 -8.21 3.14
CA GLY A 113 20.94 -8.26 1.72
C GLY A 113 20.42 -9.49 1.01
N TYR A 114 20.58 -9.52 -0.30
CA TYR A 114 20.26 -10.68 -1.13
C TYR A 114 21.35 -11.74 -1.08
N TRP A 115 20.95 -13.00 -0.94
CA TRP A 115 21.90 -14.12 -0.92
C TRP A 115 22.73 -14.17 -2.21
N ASN A 116 24.03 -14.17 -2.04
CA ASN A 116 25.02 -14.26 -3.12
C ASN A 116 24.80 -13.25 -4.28
N ASN A 117 24.21 -12.09 -3.98
CA ASN A 117 23.97 -11.03 -4.98
C ASN A 117 24.30 -9.64 -4.41
N PRO A 118 25.61 -9.30 -4.29
CA PRO A 118 26.03 -8.02 -3.73
C PRO A 118 25.58 -6.83 -4.57
N THR A 119 25.53 -6.97 -5.89
CA THR A 119 25.08 -5.89 -6.79
C THR A 119 23.62 -5.51 -6.53
N ALA A 120 22.72 -6.50 -6.46
CA ALA A 120 21.33 -6.23 -6.13
C ALA A 120 21.17 -5.66 -4.71
N THR A 121 21.98 -6.16 -3.76
CA THR A 121 21.99 -5.64 -2.39
C THR A 121 22.37 -4.16 -2.35
N THR A 122 23.47 -3.76 -3.01
CA THR A 122 23.89 -2.36 -3.07
C THR A 122 22.87 -1.47 -3.76
N ASN A 123 22.17 -1.99 -4.76
CA ASN A 123 21.11 -1.24 -5.44
C ASN A 123 19.88 -1.03 -4.57
N ALA A 124 19.51 -2.00 -3.74
CA ALA A 124 18.35 -1.92 -2.87
C ALA A 124 18.63 -1.22 -1.53
N LEU A 125 19.83 -1.43 -0.98
CA LEU A 125 20.24 -0.86 0.32
C LEU A 125 21.26 0.27 0.09
N ARG A 126 20.82 1.52 0.26
CA ARG A 126 21.64 2.71 0.05
C ARG A 126 21.63 3.57 1.31
N ASP A 127 22.80 3.90 1.84
CA ASP A 127 22.96 4.78 3.00
C ASP A 127 22.12 4.38 4.21
N GLY A 128 21.94 3.07 4.44
CA GLY A 128 21.16 2.52 5.54
C GLY A 128 19.63 2.53 5.30
N TRP A 129 19.17 2.80 4.09
CA TRP A 129 17.78 2.78 3.67
C TRP A 129 17.51 1.69 2.65
N LEU A 130 16.39 0.99 2.79
CA LEU A 130 15.83 0.15 1.74
C LEU A 130 15.05 1.04 0.77
N TRP A 131 15.47 1.03 -0.48
CA TRP A 131 14.75 1.62 -1.61
C TRP A 131 13.78 0.59 -2.14
N THR A 132 12.49 0.84 -1.94
CA THR A 132 11.45 -0.19 -2.15
C THR A 132 11.11 -0.39 -3.62
N GLY A 133 11.38 0.60 -4.47
CA GLY A 133 10.88 0.64 -5.84
C GLY A 133 9.37 0.92 -5.93
N ASP A 134 8.69 1.15 -4.83
CA ASP A 134 7.28 1.55 -4.83
C ASP A 134 7.19 3.08 -4.84
N ILE A 135 6.29 3.62 -5.66
CA ILE A 135 5.99 5.04 -5.74
C ILE A 135 4.77 5.36 -4.90
N GLY A 136 4.84 6.41 -4.11
CA GLY A 136 3.76 6.82 -3.24
C GLY A 136 3.98 8.20 -2.62
N PHE A 137 3.14 8.56 -1.67
CA PHE A 137 3.25 9.78 -0.89
C PHE A 137 2.81 9.55 0.55
N LEU A 138 3.32 10.36 1.46
CA LEU A 138 2.80 10.46 2.83
C LEU A 138 1.84 11.66 2.90
N ASP A 139 0.66 11.46 3.45
CA ASP A 139 -0.24 12.59 3.73
C ASP A 139 0.26 13.41 4.94
N ALA A 140 -0.39 14.53 5.23
CA ALA A 140 -0.03 15.40 6.36
C ALA A 140 -0.20 14.73 7.74
N ARG A 141 -0.93 13.62 7.82
CA ARG A 141 -1.13 12.80 9.03
C ARG A 141 -0.13 11.65 9.12
N GLY A 142 0.73 11.48 8.10
CA GLY A 142 1.73 10.41 8.03
C GLY A 142 1.22 9.08 7.50
N TYR A 143 0.05 9.03 6.84
CA TYR A 143 -0.44 7.82 6.18
C TYR A 143 0.19 7.70 4.79
N LEU A 144 0.70 6.51 4.49
CA LEU A 144 1.33 6.19 3.21
C LEU A 144 0.26 5.72 2.22
N SER A 145 0.20 6.36 1.07
CA SER A 145 -0.56 5.91 -0.09
C SER A 145 0.38 5.50 -1.21
N LEU A 146 0.24 4.27 -1.70
CA LEU A 146 1.00 3.76 -2.83
C LEU A 146 0.25 4.04 -4.13
N ARG A 147 0.99 4.40 -5.16
CA ARG A 147 0.44 4.60 -6.52
C ARG A 147 0.76 3.41 -7.41
N ASP A 148 2.04 3.08 -7.55
CA ASP A 148 2.47 1.96 -8.39
C ASP A 148 3.93 1.58 -8.06
N ARG A 149 4.47 0.61 -8.80
CA ARG A 149 5.91 0.37 -8.82
C ARG A 149 6.58 1.24 -9.88
N SER A 150 7.78 1.72 -9.59
CA SER A 150 8.55 2.55 -10.53
C SER A 150 8.78 1.86 -11.89
N LYS A 151 8.93 0.53 -11.89
CA LYS A 151 9.13 -0.29 -13.09
C LYS A 151 7.84 -0.53 -13.91
N ASP A 152 6.67 -0.39 -13.30
CA ASP A 152 5.37 -0.65 -13.93
C ASP A 152 4.72 0.66 -14.42
N MET A 153 5.29 1.80 -14.05
CA MET A 153 4.86 3.12 -14.51
C MET A 153 5.03 3.26 -16.02
N ILE A 154 3.99 3.71 -16.69
CA ILE A 154 3.97 3.93 -18.14
C ILE A 154 4.30 5.39 -18.39
N ILE A 155 5.28 5.66 -19.27
CA ILE A 155 5.61 7.01 -19.71
C ILE A 155 5.04 7.21 -21.12
N SER A 156 4.13 8.17 -21.25
CA SER A 156 3.53 8.51 -22.53
C SER A 156 3.43 10.02 -22.72
N GLY A 157 4.01 10.53 -23.79
CA GLY A 157 4.00 11.97 -24.09
C GLY A 157 4.65 12.84 -23.01
N GLY A 158 5.57 12.28 -22.22
CA GLY A 158 6.23 12.99 -21.10
C GLY A 158 5.40 13.00 -19.79
N SER A 159 4.27 12.31 -19.78
CA SER A 159 3.45 12.14 -18.58
C SER A 159 3.64 10.75 -17.97
N ASN A 160 3.71 10.69 -16.65
CA ASN A 160 3.69 9.44 -15.90
C ASN A 160 2.24 8.97 -15.77
N ILE A 161 1.98 7.75 -16.22
CA ILE A 161 0.69 7.09 -16.10
C ILE A 161 0.88 5.92 -15.14
N TYR A 162 0.08 5.90 -14.09
CA TYR A 162 0.09 4.84 -13.09
C TYR A 162 -1.03 3.84 -13.40
N PRO A 163 -0.71 2.61 -13.84
CA PRO A 163 -1.68 1.58 -14.20
C PRO A 163 -2.79 1.40 -13.18
N ARG A 164 -2.44 1.37 -11.92
CA ARG A 164 -3.38 1.19 -10.81
C ARG A 164 -4.50 2.23 -10.77
N GLU A 165 -4.22 3.50 -11.09
CA GLU A 165 -5.25 4.55 -11.10
C GLU A 165 -6.32 4.28 -12.15
N ILE A 166 -5.92 3.76 -13.31
CA ILE A 166 -6.85 3.39 -14.39
C ILE A 166 -7.62 2.13 -14.01
N GLU A 167 -6.95 1.14 -13.45
CA GLU A 167 -7.54 -0.11 -12.99
C GLU A 167 -8.62 0.14 -11.91
N GLU A 168 -8.36 1.04 -10.95
CA GLU A 168 -9.34 1.44 -9.93
C GLU A 168 -10.63 1.99 -10.55
N VAL A 169 -10.51 2.82 -11.57
CA VAL A 169 -11.68 3.38 -12.28
C VAL A 169 -12.43 2.30 -13.06
N LEU A 170 -11.71 1.42 -13.76
CA LEU A 170 -12.32 0.33 -14.53
C LEU A 170 -13.07 -0.67 -13.63
N LEU A 171 -12.52 -0.99 -12.48
CA LEU A 171 -13.11 -1.91 -11.49
C LEU A 171 -14.37 -1.36 -10.80
N LEU A 172 -14.67 -0.07 -10.94
CA LEU A 172 -15.97 0.48 -10.51
C LEU A 172 -17.12 0.02 -11.40
N HIS A 173 -16.83 -0.43 -12.63
CA HIS A 173 -17.87 -0.89 -13.54
C HIS A 173 -18.35 -2.30 -13.16
N PRO A 174 -19.66 -2.53 -12.95
CA PRO A 174 -20.17 -3.79 -12.40
C PRO A 174 -19.92 -5.03 -13.27
N SER A 175 -19.60 -4.85 -14.56
CA SER A 175 -19.28 -5.95 -15.47
C SER A 175 -17.78 -6.24 -15.58
N VAL A 176 -16.92 -5.50 -14.86
CA VAL A 176 -15.48 -5.73 -14.82
C VAL A 176 -15.15 -6.48 -13.54
N LEU A 177 -14.67 -7.72 -13.65
CA LEU A 177 -14.27 -8.55 -12.53
C LEU A 177 -12.82 -8.27 -12.15
N GLU A 178 -11.96 -8.17 -13.13
CA GLU A 178 -10.53 -7.85 -13.00
C GLU A 178 -10.03 -7.17 -14.28
N CYS A 179 -8.99 -6.37 -14.16
CA CYS A 179 -8.32 -5.74 -15.29
C CYS A 179 -6.84 -5.56 -15.00
N SER A 180 -6.04 -5.39 -16.04
CA SER A 180 -4.64 -5.01 -15.96
C SER A 180 -4.31 -4.03 -17.07
N VAL A 181 -3.69 -2.92 -16.69
CA VAL A 181 -3.25 -1.86 -17.60
C VAL A 181 -1.77 -2.03 -17.89
N VAL A 182 -1.41 -2.12 -19.14
CA VAL A 182 -0.02 -2.32 -19.59
C VAL A 182 0.36 -1.32 -20.67
N GLY A 183 1.61 -0.87 -20.63
CA GLY A 183 2.17 -0.05 -21.71
C GLY A 183 2.37 -0.87 -22.97
N ARG A 184 2.04 -0.28 -24.12
CA ARG A 184 2.37 -0.84 -25.43
C ARG A 184 3.46 0.01 -26.07
N SER A 185 4.59 -0.63 -26.43
CA SER A 185 5.66 -0.05 -27.24
C SER A 185 5.26 0.13 -28.69
#